data_c2fa640ac3b40d43deb4f00e5b2c9728
#
_entry.id   c2fa640ac3b40d43deb4f00e5b2c9728
#
_cell.length_a   1.000
_cell.length_b   1.000
_cell.length_c   1.000
_cell.angle_alpha   90.00
_cell.angle_beta   90.00
_cell.angle_gamma   90.00
#
_symmetry.space_group_name_H-M   'P 1'
#
loop_
_entity.id
_entity.type
_entity.pdbx_description
1 polymer ?
#
loop_
_entity_poly.entity_id
_entity_poly.type
_entity_poly.pdbx_seq_one_letter_code
_entity_poly.pdbx_strand_id
1 'polypeptide(L)'
;MEILKVKQFKTTNQYKNFDGEISSLFDNYYILPGFCDVHVHFREPGFEYKETISSGSESAINGGYTTVFTMPNLKPVPDSLENLNIQLNAIKKCGLIEVVPYGSITKGQMGEELSDMEDIAPYVCAFSDDGRGVQSDDMMEKAMLKAKSLNKLIVAHCEDNSLLNGGYIHDGEYAKMNNHKGICSASEYKQIERDIKLVKKTGVKYHVCHISTKESVDIIRKAKQEGVDITCETGPHYLVFNDLDLQDDGRFKMNPPIRSEEDRLALIEGIKDGTIDMIATDHAPHSFEEKSKGLKGSLNGIVGLETAFPILYTNLVKTGVITLEKLIELMAINPRKRFGLTLNNDYAIWDLDSEYEIDSKDFKSKGKSSPFTGLKVNGKLIKTIKNGKILNI
;
A
#
# COMPACT_ATOMS: atom_id res chain seq x y z
N MET A 1 11.59 13.30 15.30
CA MET A 1 12.42 13.54 14.10
C MET A 1 12.05 14.93 13.60
N GLU A 2 12.98 15.88 13.59
CA GLU A 2 12.69 17.21 13.02
C GLU A 2 12.60 17.12 11.50
N ILE A 3 11.49 17.57 10.94
CA ILE A 3 11.41 17.85 9.51
C ILE A 3 12.21 19.12 9.27
N LEU A 4 13.39 18.95 8.73
CA LEU A 4 14.26 20.08 8.48
C LEU A 4 13.79 20.79 7.19
N LYS A 5 13.31 22.02 7.31
CA LYS A 5 13.30 22.94 6.17
C LYS A 5 14.75 23.07 5.68
N VAL A 6 14.94 23.05 4.39
CA VAL A 6 16.27 23.03 3.77
C VAL A 6 17.22 24.13 4.30
N LYS A 7 16.70 25.28 4.72
CA LYS A 7 17.50 26.32 5.41
C LYS A 7 18.19 25.84 6.70
N GLN A 8 17.63 24.83 7.39
CA GLN A 8 18.24 24.24 8.60
C GLN A 8 19.29 23.17 8.24
N PHE A 9 19.21 22.54 7.06
CA PHE A 9 20.17 21.57 6.58
C PHE A 9 21.55 22.18 6.27
N LYS A 10 21.62 23.44 5.83
CA LYS A 10 22.89 24.15 5.56
C LYS A 10 23.76 24.30 6.81
N THR A 11 23.20 24.17 8.01
CA THR A 11 23.91 24.36 9.28
C THR A 11 24.39 23.06 9.94
N THR A 12 23.94 21.88 9.47
CA THR A 12 24.32 20.60 10.06
C THR A 12 25.35 19.88 9.17
N ASN A 13 26.53 19.57 9.75
CA ASN A 13 27.64 18.88 9.09
C ASN A 13 27.35 17.45 8.56
N GLN A 14 26.12 16.96 8.67
CA GLN A 14 25.73 15.59 8.32
C GLN A 14 25.63 15.33 6.81
N TYR A 15 25.59 16.37 5.98
CA TYR A 15 25.30 16.26 4.53
C TYR A 15 26.43 16.82 3.65
N LYS A 16 27.66 16.79 4.11
CA LYS A 16 28.84 17.28 3.37
C LYS A 16 29.18 16.52 2.08
N ASN A 17 28.51 15.41 1.80
CA ASN A 17 28.82 14.53 0.68
C ASN A 17 27.80 14.56 -0.48
N PHE A 18 26.87 15.53 -0.50
CA PHE A 18 26.04 15.73 -1.67
C PHE A 18 26.82 16.55 -2.72
N ASP A 19 26.89 16.03 -3.95
CA ASP A 19 27.48 16.75 -5.08
C ASP A 19 26.88 18.16 -5.22
N GLY A 20 27.69 19.12 -5.72
CA GLY A 20 27.31 20.53 -5.79
C GLY A 20 26.01 20.86 -6.52
N GLU A 21 25.51 19.92 -7.36
CA GLU A 21 24.22 20.01 -8.04
C GLU A 21 23.04 19.97 -7.07
N ILE A 22 23.15 19.24 -5.97
CA ILE A 22 22.13 19.16 -4.93
C ILE A 22 22.12 20.43 -4.08
N SER A 23 23.28 21.04 -3.83
CA SER A 23 23.38 22.22 -2.95
C SER A 23 22.66 23.46 -3.51
N SER A 24 22.51 23.58 -4.83
CA SER A 24 21.80 24.69 -5.48
C SER A 24 20.26 24.53 -5.48
N LEU A 25 19.74 23.31 -5.29
CA LEU A 25 18.31 23.00 -5.24
C LEU A 25 17.65 23.32 -3.88
N PHE A 26 18.46 23.61 -2.86
CA PHE A 26 18.03 23.53 -1.46
C PHE A 26 17.31 24.76 -0.89
N ASP A 27 17.22 25.86 -1.57
CA ASP A 27 16.73 27.09 -0.92
C ASP A 27 15.19 27.16 -0.79
N ASN A 28 14.45 26.34 -1.55
CA ASN A 28 12.98 26.40 -1.62
C ASN A 28 12.26 25.05 -1.44
N TYR A 29 12.95 23.93 -1.21
CA TYR A 29 12.36 22.59 -1.21
C TYR A 29 12.42 21.92 0.16
N TYR A 30 11.58 20.90 0.35
CA TYR A 30 11.53 20.06 1.53
C TYR A 30 12.24 18.73 1.27
N ILE A 31 13.13 18.32 2.17
CA ILE A 31 13.74 16.99 2.14
C ILE A 31 13.01 16.10 3.13
N LEU A 32 12.33 15.10 2.61
CA LEU A 32 11.62 14.10 3.38
C LEU A 32 12.37 12.77 3.30
N PRO A 33 12.20 11.86 4.29
CA PRO A 33 12.66 10.49 4.14
C PRO A 33 12.04 9.85 2.91
N GLY A 34 12.78 9.01 2.18
CA GLY A 34 12.21 8.21 1.10
C GLY A 34 11.07 7.34 1.63
N PHE A 35 9.95 7.31 0.94
CA PHE A 35 8.76 6.58 1.40
C PHE A 35 8.94 5.06 1.29
N CYS A 36 8.12 4.33 2.02
CA CYS A 36 8.09 2.88 2.07
C CYS A 36 6.64 2.41 1.91
N ASP A 37 6.34 1.74 0.81
CA ASP A 37 5.00 1.19 0.56
C ASP A 37 5.01 -0.30 0.83
N VAL A 38 4.15 -0.75 1.74
CA VAL A 38 4.10 -2.16 2.14
C VAL A 38 3.10 -2.98 1.32
N HIS A 39 2.45 -2.37 0.30
CA HIS A 39 1.42 -3.03 -0.48
C HIS A 39 1.41 -2.55 -1.94
N VAL A 40 2.13 -3.27 -2.80
CA VAL A 40 2.13 -3.00 -4.24
C VAL A 40 2.08 -4.30 -5.07
N HIS A 41 1.58 -4.19 -6.30
CA HIS A 41 1.45 -5.31 -7.24
C HIS A 41 2.30 -5.04 -8.48
N PHE A 42 3.57 -5.43 -8.47
CA PHE A 42 4.48 -5.25 -9.61
C PHE A 42 4.34 -6.31 -10.68
N ARG A 43 3.35 -7.17 -10.60
CA ARG A 43 2.86 -8.06 -11.66
C ARG A 43 3.90 -9.00 -12.32
N GLU A 44 5.17 -8.89 -12.04
CA GLU A 44 6.26 -9.73 -12.55
C GLU A 44 6.75 -10.70 -11.46
N PRO A 45 6.78 -12.01 -11.75
CA PRO A 45 6.56 -12.65 -13.06
C PRO A 45 5.10 -12.91 -13.42
N GLY A 46 4.84 -13.06 -14.73
CA GLY A 46 3.65 -13.65 -15.31
C GLY A 46 2.58 -12.69 -15.81
N PHE A 47 2.66 -11.40 -15.48
CA PHE A 47 1.73 -10.38 -15.93
C PHE A 47 2.45 -9.08 -16.32
N GLU A 48 3.62 -9.21 -16.94
CA GLU A 48 4.53 -8.11 -17.29
C GLU A 48 3.88 -7.10 -18.24
N TYR A 49 2.82 -7.47 -18.94
CA TYR A 49 2.06 -6.55 -19.78
C TYR A 49 1.31 -5.48 -18.96
N LYS A 50 1.00 -5.75 -17.67
CA LYS A 50 0.36 -4.81 -16.74
C LYS A 50 1.38 -3.93 -16.02
N GLU A 51 2.48 -4.55 -15.56
CA GLU A 51 3.58 -3.90 -14.86
C GLU A 51 4.78 -4.84 -14.79
N THR A 52 5.99 -4.27 -14.76
CA THR A 52 7.22 -5.01 -14.46
C THR A 52 7.84 -4.47 -13.17
N ILE A 53 8.80 -5.20 -12.61
CA ILE A 53 9.58 -4.67 -11.46
C ILE A 53 10.29 -3.38 -11.84
N SER A 54 10.75 -3.24 -13.10
CA SER A 54 11.40 -2.00 -13.57
C SER A 54 10.42 -0.84 -13.64
N SER A 55 9.30 -0.97 -14.37
CA SER A 55 8.33 0.13 -14.52
C SER A 55 7.65 0.49 -13.21
N GLY A 56 7.35 -0.50 -12.35
CA GLY A 56 6.84 -0.25 -11.01
C GLY A 56 7.87 0.46 -10.11
N SER A 57 9.16 0.11 -10.23
CA SER A 57 10.23 0.82 -9.52
C SER A 57 10.38 2.26 -10.01
N GLU A 58 10.27 2.52 -11.30
CA GLU A 58 10.26 3.89 -11.86
C GLU A 58 9.07 4.69 -11.35
N SER A 59 7.87 4.07 -11.30
CA SER A 59 6.67 4.67 -10.70
C SER A 59 6.88 4.99 -9.21
N ALA A 60 7.47 4.06 -8.45
CA ALA A 60 7.81 4.27 -7.05
C ALA A 60 8.78 5.45 -6.86
N ILE A 61 9.85 5.52 -7.64
CA ILE A 61 10.81 6.62 -7.61
C ILE A 61 10.11 7.94 -7.91
N ASN A 62 9.21 7.97 -8.90
CA ASN A 62 8.45 9.16 -9.29
C ASN A 62 7.39 9.57 -8.26
N GLY A 63 7.10 8.70 -7.28
CA GLY A 63 6.28 8.96 -6.09
C GLY A 63 7.07 9.24 -4.82
N GLY A 64 8.42 9.28 -4.89
CA GLY A 64 9.29 9.51 -3.72
C GLY A 64 9.53 8.26 -2.87
N TYR A 65 9.17 7.07 -3.36
CA TYR A 65 9.41 5.81 -2.66
C TYR A 65 10.78 5.24 -2.98
N THR A 66 11.44 4.70 -1.96
CA THR A 66 12.76 4.05 -2.07
C THR A 66 12.70 2.58 -1.66
N THR A 67 11.59 2.16 -1.06
CA THR A 67 11.33 0.78 -0.65
C THR A 67 9.87 0.44 -0.94
N VAL A 68 9.62 -0.73 -1.52
CA VAL A 68 8.27 -1.26 -1.75
C VAL A 68 8.20 -2.74 -1.43
N PHE A 69 7.02 -3.21 -1.02
CA PHE A 69 6.76 -4.62 -0.73
C PHE A 69 5.76 -5.18 -1.73
N THR A 70 6.17 -6.23 -2.45
CA THR A 70 5.38 -6.76 -3.57
C THR A 70 4.54 -7.96 -3.15
N MET A 71 3.23 -7.87 -3.40
CA MET A 71 2.27 -8.92 -3.11
C MET A 71 2.47 -10.17 -3.97
N PRO A 72 2.11 -11.38 -3.47
CA PRO A 72 2.46 -12.66 -4.07
C PRO A 72 1.52 -13.14 -5.17
N ASN A 73 0.52 -12.36 -5.58
CA ASN A 73 -0.46 -12.75 -6.61
C ASN A 73 0.12 -12.70 -8.03
N LEU A 74 1.11 -13.54 -8.26
CA LEU A 74 1.95 -13.64 -9.46
C LEU A 74 1.74 -14.99 -10.18
N LYS A 75 2.43 -15.20 -11.31
CA LYS A 75 2.42 -16.45 -12.04
C LYS A 75 3.85 -16.78 -12.55
N PRO A 76 4.53 -17.75 -11.92
CA PRO A 76 4.03 -18.55 -10.80
C PRO A 76 3.90 -17.75 -9.48
N VAL A 77 3.05 -18.26 -8.58
CA VAL A 77 2.93 -17.74 -7.21
C VAL A 77 4.23 -18.08 -6.45
N PRO A 78 4.81 -17.17 -5.63
CA PRO A 78 6.01 -17.44 -4.84
C PRO A 78 5.69 -18.32 -3.60
N ASP A 79 5.28 -19.55 -3.85
CA ASP A 79 4.87 -20.57 -2.87
C ASP A 79 5.92 -21.64 -2.61
N SER A 80 7.01 -21.62 -3.36
CA SER A 80 8.20 -22.45 -3.24
C SER A 80 9.45 -21.64 -3.55
N LEU A 81 10.63 -22.14 -3.14
CA LEU A 81 11.89 -21.46 -3.45
C LEU A 81 12.16 -21.38 -4.96
N GLU A 82 11.76 -22.37 -5.73
CA GLU A 82 11.88 -22.36 -7.19
C GLU A 82 11.10 -21.18 -7.79
N ASN A 83 9.82 -21.05 -7.43
CA ASN A 83 8.94 -20.00 -7.94
C ASN A 83 9.39 -18.60 -7.45
N LEU A 84 9.75 -18.48 -6.17
CA LEU A 84 10.24 -17.23 -5.61
C LEU A 84 11.53 -16.75 -6.29
N ASN A 85 12.45 -17.65 -6.65
CA ASN A 85 13.70 -17.29 -7.32
C ASN A 85 13.49 -16.59 -8.66
N ILE A 86 12.39 -16.85 -9.37
CA ILE A 86 12.07 -16.13 -10.60
C ILE A 86 11.88 -14.63 -10.30
N GLN A 87 11.09 -14.31 -9.27
CA GLN A 87 10.87 -12.93 -8.83
C GLN A 87 12.16 -12.29 -8.28
N LEU A 88 12.92 -13.00 -7.43
CA LEU A 88 14.17 -12.49 -6.87
C LEU A 88 15.21 -12.15 -7.96
N ASN A 89 15.29 -12.95 -9.01
CA ASN A 89 16.17 -12.68 -10.15
C ASN A 89 15.74 -11.42 -10.91
N ALA A 90 14.45 -11.20 -11.10
CA ALA A 90 13.92 -9.98 -11.73
C ALA A 90 14.20 -8.74 -10.84
N ILE A 91 13.99 -8.84 -9.53
CA ILE A 91 14.32 -7.79 -8.55
C ILE A 91 15.82 -7.44 -8.62
N LYS A 92 16.67 -8.44 -8.57
CA LYS A 92 18.13 -8.25 -8.63
C LYS A 92 18.57 -7.59 -9.94
N LYS A 93 17.96 -7.95 -11.05
CA LYS A 93 18.26 -7.39 -12.38
C LYS A 93 17.84 -5.93 -12.48
N CYS A 94 16.72 -5.54 -11.88
CA CYS A 94 16.22 -4.16 -11.89
C CYS A 94 17.13 -3.22 -11.08
N GLY A 95 17.38 -3.52 -9.79
CA GLY A 95 18.31 -2.83 -8.90
C GLY A 95 18.07 -1.34 -8.65
N LEU A 96 16.90 -0.80 -9.02
CA LEU A 96 16.62 0.64 -8.92
C LEU A 96 16.30 1.07 -7.48
N ILE A 97 15.38 0.36 -6.83
CA ILE A 97 14.96 0.59 -5.44
C ILE A 97 15.02 -0.70 -4.65
N GLU A 98 14.73 -0.64 -3.36
CA GLU A 98 14.55 -1.82 -2.53
C GLU A 98 13.15 -2.41 -2.78
N VAL A 99 13.10 -3.58 -3.42
CA VAL A 99 11.87 -4.34 -3.66
C VAL A 99 11.91 -5.58 -2.80
N VAL A 100 10.98 -5.69 -1.85
CA VAL A 100 10.91 -6.75 -0.84
C VAL A 100 9.70 -7.65 -1.14
N PRO A 101 9.88 -8.93 -1.48
CA PRO A 101 8.74 -9.79 -1.81
C PRO A 101 8.05 -10.34 -0.56
N TYR A 102 6.72 -10.56 -0.67
CA TYR A 102 5.97 -11.46 0.19
C TYR A 102 6.02 -12.88 -0.38
N GLY A 103 6.06 -13.89 0.51
CA GLY A 103 5.74 -15.26 0.15
C GLY A 103 4.23 -15.50 0.24
N SER A 104 3.69 -16.47 -0.50
CA SER A 104 2.29 -16.84 -0.32
C SER A 104 2.10 -17.66 0.97
N ILE A 105 0.92 -17.56 1.57
CA ILE A 105 0.52 -18.40 2.71
C ILE A 105 0.25 -19.82 2.23
N THR A 106 -0.51 -19.95 1.14
CA THR A 106 -0.93 -21.24 0.60
C THR A 106 -0.41 -21.47 -0.80
N LYS A 107 -0.27 -22.75 -1.19
CA LYS A 107 0.14 -23.15 -2.54
C LYS A 107 -0.83 -22.60 -3.59
N GLY A 108 -0.30 -21.91 -4.58
CA GLY A 108 -1.08 -21.24 -5.62
C GLY A 108 -2.10 -20.23 -5.10
N GLN A 109 -2.03 -19.82 -3.83
CA GLN A 109 -3.04 -19.01 -3.13
C GLN A 109 -4.43 -19.65 -3.17
N MET A 110 -4.52 -20.98 -3.06
CA MET A 110 -5.79 -21.71 -3.15
C MET A 110 -6.48 -21.94 -1.82
N GLY A 111 -5.80 -21.66 -0.68
CA GLY A 111 -6.36 -21.82 0.67
C GLY A 111 -6.45 -23.29 1.14
N GLU A 112 -5.84 -24.25 0.44
CA GLU A 112 -5.98 -25.69 0.69
C GLU A 112 -4.76 -26.31 1.36
N GLU A 113 -3.55 -25.87 1.02
CA GLU A 113 -2.27 -26.39 1.51
C GLU A 113 -1.32 -25.23 1.78
N LEU A 114 -0.54 -25.29 2.88
CA LEU A 114 0.50 -24.28 3.14
C LEU A 114 1.56 -24.31 2.05
N SER A 115 2.06 -23.14 1.68
CA SER A 115 3.25 -23.01 0.84
C SER A 115 4.49 -23.59 1.54
N ASP A 116 5.60 -23.67 0.84
CA ASP A 116 6.87 -24.11 1.40
C ASP A 116 7.49 -23.00 2.29
N MET A 117 6.67 -22.52 3.26
CA MET A 117 6.97 -21.34 4.10
C MET A 117 8.35 -21.39 4.75
N GLU A 118 8.83 -22.56 5.15
CA GLU A 118 10.13 -22.74 5.80
C GLU A 118 11.29 -22.43 4.85
N ASP A 119 11.20 -22.92 3.62
CA ASP A 119 12.25 -22.76 2.62
C ASP A 119 12.32 -21.33 2.08
N ILE A 120 11.17 -20.66 1.96
CA ILE A 120 11.11 -19.29 1.43
C ILE A 120 11.24 -18.20 2.51
N ALA A 121 11.04 -18.51 3.79
CA ALA A 121 11.10 -17.54 4.88
C ALA A 121 12.39 -16.68 4.93
N PRO A 122 13.59 -17.19 4.61
CA PRO A 122 14.80 -16.37 4.62
C PRO A 122 14.80 -15.23 3.58
N TYR A 123 13.99 -15.35 2.54
CA TYR A 123 14.01 -14.48 1.35
C TYR A 123 12.81 -13.54 1.25
N VAL A 124 11.82 -13.68 2.15
CA VAL A 124 10.60 -12.87 2.15
C VAL A 124 10.45 -12.10 3.46
N CYS A 125 9.76 -10.97 3.44
CA CYS A 125 9.52 -10.18 4.64
C CYS A 125 8.42 -10.80 5.53
N ALA A 126 7.37 -11.32 4.92
CA ALA A 126 6.19 -11.89 5.57
C ALA A 126 5.42 -12.78 4.58
N PHE A 127 4.27 -13.31 5.01
CA PHE A 127 3.42 -14.18 4.19
C PHE A 127 2.05 -13.55 3.97
N SER A 128 1.55 -13.65 2.74
CA SER A 128 0.25 -13.11 2.33
C SER A 128 -0.39 -13.98 1.25
N ASP A 129 -1.72 -14.09 1.28
CA ASP A 129 -2.51 -14.56 0.13
C ASP A 129 -3.36 -13.40 -0.43
N ASP A 130 -2.76 -12.20 -0.48
CA ASP A 130 -3.44 -11.00 -0.94
C ASP A 130 -4.13 -11.19 -2.30
N GLY A 131 -5.31 -10.56 -2.42
CA GLY A 131 -6.22 -10.66 -3.54
C GLY A 131 -7.19 -11.86 -3.47
N ARG A 132 -7.03 -12.79 -2.50
CA ARG A 132 -7.96 -13.92 -2.27
C ARG A 132 -8.34 -14.10 -0.80
N GLY A 133 -7.39 -13.87 0.12
CA GLY A 133 -7.54 -14.15 1.54
C GLY A 133 -7.65 -15.64 1.86
N VAL A 134 -7.37 -16.02 3.09
CA VAL A 134 -7.52 -17.41 3.58
C VAL A 134 -8.88 -17.57 4.23
N GLN A 135 -9.78 -18.32 3.60
CA GLN A 135 -11.17 -18.44 4.03
C GLN A 135 -11.36 -19.43 5.21
N SER A 136 -10.54 -20.48 5.30
CA SER A 136 -10.64 -21.51 6.34
C SER A 136 -9.96 -21.07 7.64
N ASP A 137 -10.68 -21.18 8.77
CA ASP A 137 -10.14 -20.92 10.10
C ASP A 137 -8.96 -21.84 10.42
N ASP A 138 -9.11 -23.14 10.14
CA ASP A 138 -8.07 -24.15 10.38
C ASP A 138 -6.81 -23.88 9.55
N MET A 139 -6.96 -23.47 8.30
CA MET A 139 -5.83 -23.13 7.43
C MET A 139 -5.12 -21.88 7.93
N MET A 140 -5.88 -20.83 8.28
CA MET A 140 -5.30 -19.59 8.81
C MET A 140 -4.59 -19.84 10.14
N GLU A 141 -5.16 -20.65 11.03
CA GLU A 141 -4.50 -21.02 12.30
C GLU A 141 -3.18 -21.75 12.05
N LYS A 142 -3.16 -22.73 11.15
CA LYS A 142 -1.92 -23.45 10.77
C LYS A 142 -0.88 -22.49 10.20
N ALA A 143 -1.30 -21.58 9.32
CA ALA A 143 -0.44 -20.55 8.73
C ALA A 143 0.16 -19.62 9.80
N MET A 144 -0.66 -19.16 10.75
CA MET A 144 -0.24 -18.31 11.85
C MET A 144 0.78 -19.00 12.76
N LEU A 145 0.55 -20.26 13.12
CA LEU A 145 1.49 -21.05 13.92
C LEU A 145 2.82 -21.26 13.19
N LYS A 146 2.77 -21.57 11.89
CA LYS A 146 3.98 -21.72 11.07
C LYS A 146 4.73 -20.40 10.93
N ALA A 147 4.06 -19.29 10.60
CA ALA A 147 4.67 -17.97 10.49
C ALA A 147 5.34 -17.54 11.81
N LYS A 148 4.66 -17.78 12.96
CA LYS A 148 5.22 -17.50 14.28
C LYS A 148 6.50 -18.28 14.53
N SER A 149 6.53 -19.59 14.21
CA SER A 149 7.73 -20.43 14.39
C SER A 149 8.92 -19.95 13.56
N LEU A 150 8.66 -19.28 12.45
CA LEU A 150 9.64 -18.67 11.55
C LEU A 150 9.94 -17.17 11.88
N ASN A 151 9.35 -16.63 12.95
CA ASN A 151 9.42 -15.21 13.33
C ASN A 151 8.99 -14.27 12.19
N LYS A 152 7.96 -14.65 11.42
CA LYS A 152 7.39 -13.88 10.34
C LYS A 152 5.99 -13.37 10.67
N LEU A 153 5.57 -12.30 9.99
CA LEU A 153 4.20 -11.77 10.06
C LEU A 153 3.30 -12.54 9.10
N ILE A 154 2.01 -12.58 9.44
CA ILE A 154 0.93 -12.77 8.47
C ILE A 154 0.42 -11.40 8.08
N VAL A 155 0.32 -11.16 6.77
CA VAL A 155 -0.18 -9.92 6.14
C VAL A 155 -1.43 -10.31 5.36
N ALA A 156 -2.60 -9.83 5.80
CA ALA A 156 -3.86 -10.42 5.35
C ALA A 156 -4.76 -9.43 4.62
N HIS A 157 -5.13 -9.79 3.40
CA HIS A 157 -6.32 -9.30 2.73
C HIS A 157 -7.54 -9.92 3.39
N CYS A 158 -8.33 -9.11 4.09
CA CYS A 158 -9.46 -9.59 4.87
C CYS A 158 -10.76 -9.42 4.07
N GLU A 159 -11.26 -10.51 3.51
CA GLU A 159 -12.50 -10.54 2.76
C GLU A 159 -13.19 -11.92 2.91
N ASP A 160 -14.36 -11.92 3.53
CA ASP A 160 -15.23 -13.10 3.59
C ASP A 160 -16.00 -13.24 2.27
N ASN A 161 -15.54 -14.17 1.43
CA ASN A 161 -16.10 -14.41 0.10
C ASN A 161 -17.58 -14.81 0.13
N SER A 162 -18.07 -15.40 1.22
CA SER A 162 -19.48 -15.80 1.37
C SER A 162 -20.44 -14.61 1.43
N LEU A 163 -19.91 -13.40 1.75
CA LEU A 163 -20.68 -12.18 1.91
C LEU A 163 -20.65 -11.24 0.70
N LEU A 164 -19.91 -11.60 -0.35
CA LEU A 164 -19.76 -10.74 -1.54
C LEU A 164 -21.03 -10.64 -2.40
N ASN A 165 -21.85 -11.70 -2.47
CA ASN A 165 -23.12 -11.75 -3.20
C ASN A 165 -23.01 -11.29 -4.68
N GLY A 166 -21.83 -11.43 -5.29
CA GLY A 166 -21.53 -10.94 -6.64
C GLY A 166 -21.45 -9.41 -6.74
N GLY A 167 -21.26 -8.74 -5.61
CA GLY A 167 -20.98 -7.30 -5.53
C GLY A 167 -19.62 -6.94 -6.11
N TYR A 168 -19.45 -5.67 -6.47
CA TYR A 168 -18.22 -5.18 -7.08
C TYR A 168 -17.89 -3.71 -6.76
N ILE A 169 -18.75 -3.03 -6.01
CA ILE A 169 -18.54 -1.72 -5.38
C ILE A 169 -19.16 -1.77 -3.97
N HIS A 170 -19.05 -0.72 -3.18
CA HIS A 170 -19.69 -0.64 -1.87
C HIS A 170 -21.23 -0.76 -1.94
N ASP A 171 -21.83 -1.48 -0.99
CA ASP A 171 -23.30 -1.53 -0.81
C ASP A 171 -23.78 -0.24 -0.12
N GLY A 172 -23.59 0.89 -0.80
CA GLY A 172 -23.90 2.23 -0.33
C GLY A 172 -24.96 2.91 -1.17
N GLU A 173 -24.99 4.25 -1.06
CA GLU A 173 -25.99 5.08 -1.75
C GLU A 173 -25.80 5.06 -3.26
N TYR A 174 -24.55 5.17 -3.75
CA TYR A 174 -24.29 5.15 -5.19
C TYR A 174 -24.76 3.84 -5.84
N ALA A 175 -24.49 2.69 -5.20
CA ALA A 175 -24.92 1.40 -5.72
C ALA A 175 -26.44 1.32 -5.84
N LYS A 176 -27.18 1.79 -4.84
CA LYS A 176 -28.66 1.81 -4.82
C LYS A 176 -29.21 2.75 -5.90
N MET A 177 -28.69 3.97 -5.99
CA MET A 177 -29.13 4.98 -6.97
C MET A 177 -28.91 4.55 -8.41
N ASN A 178 -27.83 3.81 -8.69
CA ASN A 178 -27.41 3.44 -10.04
C ASN A 178 -27.64 1.94 -10.35
N ASN A 179 -28.34 1.21 -9.48
CA ASN A 179 -28.69 -0.21 -9.65
C ASN A 179 -27.44 -1.11 -9.85
N HIS A 180 -26.39 -0.85 -9.08
CA HIS A 180 -25.20 -1.70 -8.99
C HIS A 180 -25.31 -2.72 -7.86
N LYS A 181 -24.54 -3.82 -7.94
CA LYS A 181 -24.43 -4.80 -6.85
C LYS A 181 -23.36 -4.36 -5.86
N GLY A 182 -23.75 -4.27 -4.59
CA GLY A 182 -22.88 -3.83 -3.51
C GLY A 182 -22.15 -4.98 -2.79
N ILE A 183 -20.98 -4.67 -2.23
CA ILE A 183 -20.22 -5.47 -1.27
C ILE A 183 -20.45 -4.85 0.10
N CYS A 184 -21.03 -5.60 1.03
CA CYS A 184 -21.29 -5.12 2.37
C CYS A 184 -20.00 -4.95 3.18
N SER A 185 -19.98 -4.04 4.15
CA SER A 185 -18.82 -3.82 5.05
C SER A 185 -18.48 -5.07 5.86
N ALA A 186 -19.47 -5.92 6.14
CA ALA A 186 -19.28 -7.16 6.89
C ALA A 186 -18.32 -8.16 6.20
N SER A 187 -18.15 -8.09 4.88
CA SER A 187 -17.17 -8.93 4.17
C SER A 187 -15.75 -8.67 4.65
N GLU A 188 -15.41 -7.43 5.03
CA GLU A 188 -14.09 -7.06 5.55
C GLU A 188 -13.99 -7.31 7.05
N TYR A 189 -14.82 -6.65 7.87
CA TYR A 189 -14.62 -6.63 9.31
C TYR A 189 -14.87 -7.99 10.00
N LYS A 190 -15.73 -8.85 9.47
CA LYS A 190 -15.94 -10.19 10.05
C LYS A 190 -14.73 -11.09 9.92
N GLN A 191 -14.02 -11.02 8.81
CA GLN A 191 -12.78 -11.75 8.68
C GLN A 191 -11.69 -11.19 9.62
N ILE A 192 -11.62 -9.87 9.81
CA ILE A 192 -10.73 -9.25 10.79
C ILE A 192 -11.06 -9.74 12.21
N GLU A 193 -12.35 -9.80 12.60
CA GLU A 193 -12.77 -10.35 13.89
C GLU A 193 -12.36 -11.81 14.09
N ARG A 194 -12.52 -12.63 13.04
CA ARG A 194 -12.07 -14.02 13.04
C ARG A 194 -10.57 -14.11 13.26
N ASP A 195 -9.80 -13.36 12.48
CA ASP A 195 -8.34 -13.42 12.51
C ASP A 195 -7.78 -12.92 13.85
N ILE A 196 -8.36 -11.88 14.45
CA ILE A 196 -7.95 -11.41 15.78
C ILE A 196 -8.12 -12.51 16.84
N LYS A 197 -9.18 -13.32 16.79
CA LYS A 197 -9.35 -14.48 17.70
C LYS A 197 -8.22 -15.49 17.52
N LEU A 198 -7.83 -15.75 16.26
CA LEU A 198 -6.72 -16.65 15.95
C LEU A 198 -5.37 -16.05 16.35
N VAL A 199 -5.17 -14.74 16.16
CA VAL A 199 -3.96 -14.04 16.63
C VAL A 199 -3.80 -14.14 18.14
N LYS A 200 -4.88 -13.91 18.90
CA LYS A 200 -4.87 -14.09 20.37
C LYS A 200 -4.50 -15.51 20.79
N LYS A 201 -5.01 -16.51 20.06
CA LYS A 201 -4.72 -17.94 20.31
C LYS A 201 -3.28 -18.32 19.98
N THR A 202 -2.77 -17.86 18.84
CA THR A 202 -1.45 -18.25 18.31
C THR A 202 -0.32 -17.34 18.79
N GLY A 203 -0.60 -16.05 19.03
CA GLY A 203 0.39 -15.03 19.38
C GLY A 203 1.31 -14.68 18.21
N VAL A 204 0.87 -14.83 16.96
CA VAL A 204 1.60 -14.40 15.76
C VAL A 204 1.56 -12.86 15.63
N LYS A 205 2.57 -12.28 15.02
CA LYS A 205 2.52 -10.89 14.55
C LYS A 205 1.60 -10.80 13.32
N TYR A 206 0.65 -9.87 13.34
CA TYR A 206 -0.39 -9.79 12.31
C TYR A 206 -0.51 -8.37 11.74
N HIS A 207 -0.71 -8.27 10.44
CA HIS A 207 -0.93 -7.01 9.76
C HIS A 207 -2.16 -7.11 8.85
N VAL A 208 -3.08 -6.15 8.97
CA VAL A 208 -4.31 -6.08 8.16
C VAL A 208 -4.07 -5.12 7.00
N CYS A 209 -4.21 -5.62 5.78
CA CYS A 209 -4.10 -4.83 4.56
C CYS A 209 -5.28 -3.87 4.41
N HIS A 210 -5.04 -2.72 3.79
CA HIS A 210 -5.99 -1.79 3.16
C HIS A 210 -7.39 -1.73 3.80
N ILE A 211 -7.50 -1.55 5.14
CA ILE A 211 -8.82 -1.43 5.79
C ILE A 211 -9.61 -0.25 5.23
N SER A 212 -10.90 -0.45 5.06
CA SER A 212 -11.80 0.52 4.43
C SER A 212 -13.05 0.85 5.24
N THR A 213 -13.36 0.11 6.32
CA THR A 213 -14.62 0.25 7.06
C THR A 213 -14.41 0.78 8.48
N LYS A 214 -15.40 1.51 9.02
CA LYS A 214 -15.39 2.01 10.40
C LYS A 214 -15.33 0.88 11.42
N GLU A 215 -16.04 -0.22 11.17
CA GLU A 215 -16.06 -1.37 12.06
C GLU A 215 -14.66 -2.00 12.16
N SER A 216 -13.90 -2.05 11.05
CA SER A 216 -12.51 -2.52 11.05
C SER A 216 -11.63 -1.65 11.94
N VAL A 217 -11.79 -0.32 11.87
CA VAL A 217 -11.06 0.62 12.75
C VAL A 217 -11.38 0.33 14.22
N ASP A 218 -12.65 0.19 14.57
CA ASP A 218 -13.06 -0.04 15.97
C ASP A 218 -12.57 -1.39 16.51
N ILE A 219 -12.65 -2.44 15.71
CA ILE A 219 -12.21 -3.79 16.06
C ILE A 219 -10.69 -3.82 16.27
N ILE A 220 -9.91 -3.20 15.38
CA ILE A 220 -8.45 -3.14 15.48
C ILE A 220 -8.04 -2.27 16.67
N ARG A 221 -8.71 -1.13 16.90
CA ARG A 221 -8.47 -0.26 18.07
C ARG A 221 -8.61 -1.05 19.37
N LYS A 222 -9.70 -1.81 19.50
CA LYS A 222 -9.95 -2.66 20.64
C LYS A 222 -8.87 -3.74 20.80
N ALA A 223 -8.50 -4.41 19.71
CA ALA A 223 -7.46 -5.44 19.73
C ALA A 223 -6.11 -4.89 20.21
N LYS A 224 -5.72 -3.70 19.76
CA LYS A 224 -4.50 -3.01 20.22
C LYS A 224 -4.57 -2.66 21.71
N GLN A 225 -5.70 -2.16 22.21
CA GLN A 225 -5.92 -1.88 23.65
C GLN A 225 -5.81 -3.14 24.51
N GLU A 226 -6.17 -4.30 23.97
CA GLU A 226 -6.03 -5.61 24.60
C GLU A 226 -4.62 -6.21 24.47
N GLY A 227 -3.66 -5.47 23.88
CA GLY A 227 -2.26 -5.88 23.77
C GLY A 227 -1.97 -6.88 22.65
N VAL A 228 -2.86 -7.02 21.66
CA VAL A 228 -2.62 -7.87 20.49
C VAL A 228 -1.54 -7.24 19.61
N ASP A 229 -0.56 -8.03 19.14
CA ASP A 229 0.47 -7.57 18.20
C ASP A 229 -0.08 -7.47 16.80
N ILE A 230 -0.89 -6.44 16.58
CA ILE A 230 -1.60 -6.14 15.33
C ILE A 230 -1.27 -4.74 14.84
N THR A 231 -1.09 -4.60 13.53
CA THR A 231 -1.02 -3.33 12.80
C THR A 231 -1.96 -3.36 11.60
N CYS A 232 -2.28 -2.20 11.04
CA CYS A 232 -3.06 -2.10 9.82
C CYS A 232 -2.62 -0.92 8.95
N GLU A 233 -3.00 -0.99 7.70
CA GLU A 233 -2.84 0.06 6.70
C GLU A 233 -4.18 0.46 6.08
N THR A 234 -4.22 1.67 5.51
CA THR A 234 -5.32 2.12 4.63
C THR A 234 -4.76 2.79 3.39
N GLY A 235 -5.59 2.93 2.35
CA GLY A 235 -5.18 3.53 1.09
C GLY A 235 -5.50 5.04 0.99
N PRO A 236 -4.73 5.81 0.20
CA PRO A 236 -5.01 7.22 -0.06
C PRO A 236 -6.43 7.47 -0.59
N HIS A 237 -6.92 6.58 -1.43
CA HIS A 237 -8.25 6.65 -2.05
C HIS A 237 -9.38 6.51 -1.04
N TYR A 238 -9.24 5.73 0.03
CA TYR A 238 -10.22 5.62 1.11
C TYR A 238 -10.26 6.84 2.03
N LEU A 239 -9.20 7.65 2.06
CA LEU A 239 -9.09 8.85 2.89
C LEU A 239 -9.66 10.10 2.20
N VAL A 240 -9.80 10.05 0.87
CA VAL A 240 -10.16 11.23 0.05
C VAL A 240 -11.53 11.09 -0.59
N PHE A 241 -11.92 9.89 -1.01
CA PHE A 241 -13.20 9.63 -1.66
C PHE A 241 -14.19 8.91 -0.75
N ASN A 242 -15.46 9.12 -1.00
CA ASN A 242 -16.58 8.30 -0.52
C ASN A 242 -17.39 7.74 -1.70
N ASP A 243 -18.39 6.90 -1.43
CA ASP A 243 -19.14 6.20 -2.47
C ASP A 243 -19.95 7.15 -3.39
N LEU A 244 -20.28 8.36 -2.95
CA LEU A 244 -20.97 9.34 -3.78
C LEU A 244 -20.04 10.01 -4.82
N ASP A 245 -18.73 9.89 -4.66
CA ASP A 245 -17.74 10.37 -5.64
C ASP A 245 -17.54 9.39 -6.80
N LEU A 246 -18.13 8.19 -6.72
CA LEU A 246 -17.99 7.16 -7.74
C LEU A 246 -18.56 7.63 -9.09
N GLN A 247 -17.93 7.14 -10.14
CA GLN A 247 -18.38 7.26 -11.53
C GLN A 247 -18.41 5.85 -12.14
N ASP A 248 -19.26 5.60 -13.14
CA ASP A 248 -19.22 4.32 -13.87
C ASP A 248 -17.99 4.23 -14.78
N ASP A 249 -16.83 4.27 -14.16
CA ASP A 249 -15.51 4.26 -14.77
C ASP A 249 -14.59 3.30 -14.00
N GLY A 250 -13.82 2.49 -14.71
CA GLY A 250 -12.87 1.57 -14.09
C GLY A 250 -11.83 2.22 -13.18
N ARG A 251 -11.60 3.54 -13.30
CA ARG A 251 -10.71 4.29 -12.38
C ARG A 251 -11.18 4.25 -10.93
N PHE A 252 -12.47 4.02 -10.68
CA PHE A 252 -13.06 3.89 -9.35
C PHE A 252 -13.28 2.44 -8.92
N LYS A 253 -12.71 1.46 -9.67
CA LYS A 253 -12.85 0.04 -9.39
C LYS A 253 -11.60 -0.52 -8.70
N MET A 254 -11.70 -0.78 -7.39
CA MET A 254 -10.70 -1.43 -6.55
C MET A 254 -11.38 -2.33 -5.51
N ASN A 255 -10.63 -3.15 -4.81
CA ASN A 255 -11.11 -4.01 -3.74
C ASN A 255 -10.10 -4.04 -2.57
N PRO A 256 -10.52 -3.59 -1.36
CA PRO A 256 -11.86 -3.14 -0.96
C PRO A 256 -12.40 -1.97 -1.78
N PRO A 257 -13.73 -1.85 -1.90
CA PRO A 257 -14.33 -0.71 -2.61
C PRO A 257 -14.24 0.58 -1.78
N ILE A 258 -14.31 1.74 -2.45
CA ILE A 258 -14.51 3.04 -1.78
C ILE A 258 -15.84 2.97 -1.02
N ARG A 259 -15.81 3.27 0.28
CA ARG A 259 -16.92 3.13 1.21
C ARG A 259 -17.66 4.46 1.42
N SER A 260 -18.57 4.47 2.41
CA SER A 260 -19.35 5.64 2.78
C SER A 260 -18.49 6.78 3.36
N GLU A 261 -19.07 7.98 3.45
CA GLU A 261 -18.45 9.12 4.13
C GLU A 261 -18.20 8.82 5.61
N GLU A 262 -19.08 8.06 6.27
CA GLU A 262 -18.90 7.66 7.67
C GLU A 262 -17.65 6.77 7.84
N ASP A 263 -17.42 5.83 6.91
CA ASP A 263 -16.21 4.99 6.88
C ASP A 263 -14.96 5.84 6.66
N ARG A 264 -14.99 6.76 5.69
CA ARG A 264 -13.87 7.68 5.41
C ARG A 264 -13.48 8.50 6.64
N LEU A 265 -14.45 9.07 7.34
CA LEU A 265 -14.21 9.84 8.56
C LEU A 265 -13.64 8.97 9.68
N ALA A 266 -14.11 7.74 9.83
CA ALA A 266 -13.58 6.79 10.82
C ALA A 266 -12.12 6.41 10.54
N LEU A 267 -11.74 6.24 9.26
CA LEU A 267 -10.35 6.01 8.86
C LEU A 267 -9.46 7.21 9.22
N ILE A 268 -9.93 8.44 8.98
CA ILE A 268 -9.21 9.66 9.37
C ILE A 268 -9.00 9.73 10.88
N GLU A 269 -10.03 9.45 11.67
CA GLU A 269 -9.88 9.38 13.14
C GLU A 269 -8.93 8.26 13.56
N GLY A 270 -8.97 7.10 12.90
CA GLY A 270 -8.03 6.00 13.13
C GLY A 270 -6.56 6.38 12.85
N ILE A 271 -6.31 7.28 11.88
CA ILE A 271 -4.98 7.86 11.65
C ILE A 271 -4.58 8.80 12.78
N LYS A 272 -5.50 9.67 13.24
CA LYS A 272 -5.22 10.66 14.28
C LYS A 272 -4.90 10.00 15.62
N ASP A 273 -5.66 8.99 16.01
CA ASP A 273 -5.49 8.31 17.31
C ASP A 273 -4.42 7.19 17.28
N GLY A 274 -3.85 6.87 16.12
CA GLY A 274 -2.81 5.86 15.96
C GLY A 274 -3.33 4.42 15.87
N THR A 275 -4.62 4.23 15.66
CA THR A 275 -5.20 2.91 15.35
C THR A 275 -4.68 2.41 14.00
N ILE A 276 -4.64 3.29 12.99
CA ILE A 276 -4.04 3.00 11.68
C ILE A 276 -2.56 3.36 11.74
N ASP A 277 -1.71 2.39 11.45
CA ASP A 277 -0.27 2.49 11.62
C ASP A 277 0.42 3.10 10.42
N MET A 278 -0.08 2.83 9.20
CA MET A 278 0.58 3.24 7.97
C MET A 278 -0.41 3.44 6.81
N ILE A 279 0.08 4.10 5.79
CA ILE A 279 -0.62 4.26 4.52
C ILE A 279 0.15 3.48 3.46
N ALA A 280 -0.56 2.63 2.74
CA ALA A 280 -0.07 1.91 1.58
C ALA A 280 -0.95 2.19 0.37
N THR A 281 -0.39 2.15 -0.82
CA THR A 281 -1.12 2.59 -2.01
C THR A 281 -2.05 1.54 -2.58
N ASP A 282 -1.78 0.27 -2.32
CA ASP A 282 -2.36 -0.84 -3.08
C ASP A 282 -2.22 -0.58 -4.60
N HIS A 283 -1.01 -0.18 -5.01
CA HIS A 283 -0.69 0.08 -6.41
C HIS A 283 -0.86 -1.19 -7.22
N ALA A 284 -1.98 -1.30 -7.94
CA ALA A 284 -2.44 -2.50 -8.63
C ALA A 284 -2.74 -2.23 -10.12
N PRO A 285 -1.70 -2.08 -10.96
CA PRO A 285 -1.83 -1.73 -12.37
C PRO A 285 -2.51 -2.82 -13.19
N HIS A 286 -3.30 -2.37 -14.17
CA HIS A 286 -3.97 -3.18 -15.17
C HIS A 286 -3.88 -2.51 -16.54
N SER A 287 -4.09 -3.28 -17.62
CA SER A 287 -4.11 -2.73 -18.97
C SER A 287 -5.34 -1.85 -19.21
N PHE A 288 -5.29 -1.03 -20.25
CA PHE A 288 -6.42 -0.20 -20.66
C PHE A 288 -7.67 -1.05 -20.93
N GLU A 289 -7.53 -2.17 -21.61
CA GLU A 289 -8.65 -3.07 -21.95
C GLU A 289 -9.29 -3.69 -20.71
N GLU A 290 -8.51 -3.91 -19.66
CA GLU A 290 -8.99 -4.44 -18.38
C GLU A 290 -9.71 -3.38 -17.53
N LYS A 291 -9.42 -2.08 -17.77
CA LYS A 291 -9.95 -0.96 -17.00
C LYS A 291 -10.99 -0.11 -17.73
N SER A 292 -11.26 -0.36 -19.01
CA SER A 292 -12.19 0.44 -19.85
C SER A 292 -13.62 -0.12 -19.92
N LYS A 293 -14.06 -0.88 -18.89
CA LYS A 293 -15.34 -1.61 -18.90
C LYS A 293 -16.32 -1.15 -17.81
N GLY A 294 -16.18 0.09 -17.35
CA GLY A 294 -16.96 0.65 -16.25
C GLY A 294 -16.73 -0.08 -14.91
N LEU A 295 -17.53 0.21 -13.91
CA LEU A 295 -17.40 -0.39 -12.58
C LEU A 295 -17.64 -1.91 -12.59
N LYS A 296 -18.63 -2.37 -13.35
CA LYS A 296 -19.01 -3.79 -13.36
C LYS A 296 -17.99 -4.68 -14.09
N GLY A 297 -17.50 -4.22 -15.22
CA GLY A 297 -16.71 -5.05 -16.14
C GLY A 297 -15.19 -4.93 -15.95
N SER A 298 -14.70 -3.87 -15.31
CA SER A 298 -13.26 -3.66 -15.08
C SER A 298 -12.73 -4.58 -13.98
N LEU A 299 -11.43 -4.89 -14.04
CA LEU A 299 -10.74 -5.58 -12.96
C LEU A 299 -10.49 -4.64 -11.77
N ASN A 300 -10.39 -5.20 -10.57
CA ASN A 300 -10.05 -4.47 -9.35
C ASN A 300 -8.60 -4.02 -9.36
N GLY A 301 -8.36 -2.76 -9.04
CA GLY A 301 -7.02 -2.18 -8.89
C GLY A 301 -6.87 -0.83 -9.56
N ILE A 302 -6.10 0.04 -8.95
CA ILE A 302 -5.73 1.38 -9.41
C ILE A 302 -4.23 1.58 -9.27
N VAL A 303 -3.66 2.58 -9.94
CA VAL A 303 -2.28 3.00 -9.68
C VAL A 303 -2.27 4.17 -8.70
N GLY A 304 -1.38 4.11 -7.72
CA GLY A 304 -1.37 5.05 -6.59
C GLY A 304 0.00 5.60 -6.20
N LEU A 305 1.12 4.94 -6.54
CA LEU A 305 2.46 5.33 -6.09
C LEU A 305 2.81 6.78 -6.41
N GLU A 306 2.53 7.24 -7.64
CA GLU A 306 2.90 8.57 -8.12
C GLU A 306 2.00 9.69 -7.60
N THR A 307 0.88 9.34 -6.96
CA THR A 307 -0.14 10.30 -6.53
C THR A 307 -0.38 10.32 -5.02
N ALA A 308 0.07 9.30 -4.29
CA ALA A 308 -0.25 9.15 -2.87
C ALA A 308 0.14 10.37 -2.03
N PHE A 309 1.42 10.79 -2.08
CA PHE A 309 1.87 11.91 -1.27
C PHE A 309 1.19 13.24 -1.65
N PRO A 310 1.16 13.70 -2.90
CA PRO A 310 0.51 14.96 -3.24
C PRO A 310 -0.99 14.98 -2.90
N ILE A 311 -1.70 13.87 -3.09
CA ILE A 311 -3.11 13.76 -2.70
C ILE A 311 -3.29 13.90 -1.18
N LEU A 312 -2.52 13.16 -0.40
CA LEU A 312 -2.61 13.18 1.06
C LEU A 312 -2.13 14.53 1.64
N TYR A 313 -1.05 15.07 1.09
CA TYR A 313 -0.55 16.38 1.48
C TYR A 313 -1.61 17.47 1.26
N THR A 314 -2.23 17.48 0.09
CA THR A 314 -3.26 18.46 -0.26
C THR A 314 -4.51 18.34 0.60
N ASN A 315 -5.01 17.11 0.75
CA ASN A 315 -6.32 16.89 1.37
C ASN A 315 -6.27 16.76 2.90
N LEU A 316 -5.15 16.33 3.48
CA LEU A 316 -5.05 16.10 4.92
C LEU A 316 -4.09 17.08 5.63
N VAL A 317 -2.95 17.41 5.01
CA VAL A 317 -1.95 18.27 5.67
C VAL A 317 -2.28 19.74 5.46
N LYS A 318 -2.50 20.19 4.23
CA LYS A 318 -2.84 21.60 3.95
C LYS A 318 -4.16 22.02 4.58
N THR A 319 -5.08 21.11 4.75
CA THR A 319 -6.37 21.35 5.43
C THR A 319 -6.28 21.29 6.96
N GLY A 320 -5.12 20.92 7.51
CA GLY A 320 -4.89 20.84 8.95
C GLY A 320 -5.52 19.62 9.64
N VAL A 321 -5.93 18.59 8.87
CA VAL A 321 -6.47 17.33 9.40
C VAL A 321 -5.41 16.56 10.17
N ILE A 322 -4.19 16.48 9.60
CA ILE A 322 -2.99 15.93 10.24
C ILE A 322 -1.79 16.83 9.99
N THR A 323 -0.69 16.64 10.71
CA THR A 323 0.57 17.34 10.44
C THR A 323 1.38 16.63 9.36
N LEU A 324 2.35 17.34 8.76
CA LEU A 324 3.29 16.73 7.79
C LEU A 324 4.13 15.64 8.45
N GLU A 325 4.54 15.84 9.72
CA GLU A 325 5.26 14.83 10.51
C GLU A 325 4.45 13.54 10.62
N LYS A 326 3.15 13.65 10.91
CA LYS A 326 2.25 12.48 10.99
C LYS A 326 2.17 11.76 9.65
N LEU A 327 2.06 12.49 8.54
CA LEU A 327 2.06 11.88 7.21
C LEU A 327 3.37 11.12 6.92
N ILE A 328 4.52 11.69 7.32
CA ILE A 328 5.82 11.02 7.17
C ILE A 328 5.92 9.78 8.06
N GLU A 329 5.42 9.84 9.30
CA GLU A 329 5.35 8.65 10.15
C GLU A 329 4.61 7.51 9.45
N LEU A 330 3.45 7.80 8.85
CA LEU A 330 2.59 6.82 8.19
C LEU A 330 3.17 6.26 6.88
N MET A 331 3.93 7.08 6.12
CA MET A 331 4.43 6.69 4.79
C MET A 331 5.90 6.25 4.79
N ALA A 332 6.68 6.57 5.82
CA ALA A 332 8.12 6.28 5.82
C ALA A 332 8.62 5.54 7.05
N ILE A 333 8.19 5.93 8.24
CA ILE A 333 8.78 5.45 9.50
C ILE A 333 8.11 4.18 9.99
N ASN A 334 6.80 4.21 10.17
CA ASN A 334 6.04 3.09 10.73
C ASN A 334 6.08 1.84 9.85
N PRO A 335 5.98 1.94 8.49
CA PRO A 335 6.17 0.78 7.61
C PRO A 335 7.50 0.07 7.88
N ARG A 336 8.61 0.82 7.88
CA ARG A 336 9.94 0.27 8.14
C ARG A 336 10.05 -0.36 9.52
N LYS A 337 9.55 0.33 10.54
CA LYS A 337 9.57 -0.16 11.94
C LYS A 337 8.82 -1.49 12.07
N ARG A 338 7.64 -1.62 11.45
CA ARG A 338 6.84 -2.86 11.52
C ARG A 338 7.55 -4.04 10.88
N PHE A 339 8.17 -3.82 9.73
CA PHE A 339 8.82 -4.87 8.95
C PHE A 339 10.32 -5.01 9.25
N GLY A 340 10.85 -4.33 10.27
CA GLY A 340 12.23 -4.47 10.71
C GLY A 340 13.28 -3.88 9.77
N LEU A 341 12.90 -2.90 8.95
CA LEU A 341 13.81 -2.18 8.08
C LEU A 341 14.35 -0.91 8.74
N THR A 342 15.57 -0.54 8.40
CA THR A 342 16.19 0.71 8.82
C THR A 342 15.85 1.83 7.85
N LEU A 343 15.74 3.06 8.39
CA LEU A 343 15.73 4.25 7.56
C LEU A 343 17.17 4.52 7.11
N ASN A 344 17.46 4.23 5.84
CA ASN A 344 18.75 4.49 5.22
C ASN A 344 18.90 5.97 4.82
N ASN A 345 20.02 6.34 4.19
CA ASN A 345 20.23 7.67 3.58
C ASN A 345 19.42 7.81 2.27
N ASP A 346 18.12 7.58 2.40
CA ASP A 346 17.14 7.61 1.34
C ASP A 346 16.20 8.80 1.55
N TYR A 347 16.06 9.66 0.54
CA TYR A 347 15.29 10.91 0.65
C TYR A 347 14.47 11.16 -0.61
N ALA A 348 13.42 11.96 -0.43
CA ALA A 348 12.65 12.56 -1.51
C ALA A 348 12.62 14.08 -1.33
N ILE A 349 12.91 14.82 -2.38
CA ILE A 349 12.94 16.29 -2.38
C ILE A 349 11.65 16.81 -3.02
N TRP A 350 10.91 17.63 -2.30
CA TRP A 350 9.58 18.09 -2.67
C TRP A 350 9.47 19.60 -2.71
N ASP A 351 8.86 20.12 -3.77
CA ASP A 351 8.30 21.47 -3.80
C ASP A 351 6.85 21.41 -3.31
N LEU A 352 6.64 21.74 -2.03
CA LEU A 352 5.32 21.64 -1.39
C LEU A 352 4.37 22.78 -1.78
N ASP A 353 4.88 23.87 -2.33
CA ASP A 353 4.10 25.03 -2.72
C ASP A 353 3.58 24.94 -4.17
N SER A 354 4.25 24.14 -5.00
CA SER A 354 3.89 23.93 -6.41
C SER A 354 2.55 23.22 -6.54
N GLU A 355 1.61 23.86 -7.24
CA GLU A 355 0.32 23.28 -7.59
C GLU A 355 0.34 22.77 -9.03
N TYR A 356 -0.25 21.60 -9.27
CA TYR A 356 -0.40 21.01 -10.60
C TYR A 356 -1.63 20.11 -10.66
N GLU A 357 -2.07 19.80 -11.89
CA GLU A 357 -3.13 18.83 -12.13
C GLU A 357 -2.52 17.45 -12.42
N ILE A 358 -3.07 16.41 -11.81
CA ILE A 358 -2.62 15.03 -12.06
C ILE A 358 -3.07 14.59 -13.44
N ASP A 359 -2.12 14.30 -14.33
CA ASP A 359 -2.37 13.66 -15.62
C ASP A 359 -1.77 12.24 -15.62
N SER A 360 -2.63 11.23 -15.77
CA SER A 360 -2.18 9.83 -15.82
C SER A 360 -1.27 9.50 -16.99
N LYS A 361 -1.20 10.35 -18.03
CA LYS A 361 -0.25 10.20 -19.15
C LYS A 361 1.20 10.34 -18.70
N ASP A 362 1.44 11.14 -17.65
CA ASP A 362 2.77 11.41 -17.11
C ASP A 362 3.29 10.27 -16.21
N PHE A 363 2.44 9.32 -15.81
CA PHE A 363 2.84 8.22 -14.94
C PHE A 363 3.89 7.33 -15.60
N LYS A 364 4.84 6.86 -14.80
CA LYS A 364 5.85 5.86 -15.20
C LYS A 364 5.31 4.44 -15.18
N SER A 365 4.33 4.17 -14.29
CA SER A 365 3.59 2.90 -14.30
C SER A 365 3.04 2.61 -15.70
N LYS A 366 3.03 1.34 -16.09
CA LYS A 366 2.33 0.89 -17.31
C LYS A 366 0.82 1.09 -17.18
N GLY A 367 0.27 0.86 -15.99
CA GLY A 367 -1.12 1.16 -15.68
C GLY A 367 -1.35 2.66 -15.61
N LYS A 368 -2.51 3.12 -16.12
CA LYS A 368 -2.89 4.55 -16.15
C LYS A 368 -4.21 4.83 -15.42
N SER A 369 -4.81 3.79 -14.81
CA SER A 369 -6.12 3.90 -14.17
C SER A 369 -5.99 4.40 -12.73
N SER A 370 -6.33 5.67 -12.51
CA SER A 370 -6.30 6.31 -11.19
C SER A 370 -7.51 7.24 -11.03
N PRO A 371 -8.25 7.17 -9.91
CA PRO A 371 -9.37 8.07 -9.62
C PRO A 371 -8.90 9.51 -9.38
N PHE A 372 -7.61 9.72 -9.16
CA PHE A 372 -7.01 11.03 -8.89
C PHE A 372 -6.71 11.85 -10.15
N THR A 373 -6.82 11.26 -11.34
CA THR A 373 -6.61 11.96 -12.62
C THR A 373 -7.55 13.14 -12.76
N GLY A 374 -7.00 14.33 -13.08
CA GLY A 374 -7.73 15.60 -13.21
C GLY A 374 -7.85 16.39 -11.90
N LEU A 375 -7.40 15.85 -10.76
CA LEU A 375 -7.40 16.59 -9.50
C LEU A 375 -6.20 17.54 -9.43
N LYS A 376 -6.43 18.72 -8.89
CA LYS A 376 -5.37 19.69 -8.56
C LYS A 376 -4.80 19.38 -7.19
N VAL A 377 -3.49 19.30 -7.13
CA VAL A 377 -2.73 18.95 -5.92
C VAL A 377 -1.53 19.85 -5.73
N ASN A 378 -1.05 19.92 -4.50
CA ASN A 378 0.23 20.51 -4.14
C ASN A 378 1.24 19.42 -3.77
N GLY A 379 2.52 19.78 -3.86
CA GLY A 379 3.61 18.86 -3.53
C GLY A 379 4.13 18.13 -4.76
N LYS A 380 4.96 18.82 -5.53
CA LYS A 380 5.62 18.27 -6.72
C LYS A 380 6.96 17.64 -6.32
N LEU A 381 7.16 16.39 -6.69
CA LEU A 381 8.45 15.72 -6.51
C LEU A 381 9.51 16.37 -7.41
N ILE A 382 10.67 16.68 -6.84
CA ILE A 382 11.82 17.23 -7.56
C ILE A 382 12.82 16.13 -7.84
N LYS A 383 13.20 15.34 -6.83
CA LYS A 383 14.18 14.23 -6.95
C LYS A 383 13.95 13.19 -5.87
N THR A 384 14.27 11.94 -6.21
CA THR A 384 14.38 10.84 -5.25
C THR A 384 15.85 10.42 -5.13
N ILE A 385 16.30 10.21 -3.90
CA ILE A 385 17.70 9.86 -3.57
C ILE A 385 17.67 8.51 -2.85
N LYS A 386 18.47 7.56 -3.32
CA LYS A 386 18.70 6.28 -2.67
C LYS A 386 20.16 6.07 -2.37
N ASN A 387 20.48 5.72 -1.10
CA ASN A 387 21.86 5.51 -0.65
C ASN A 387 22.78 6.71 -1.01
N GLY A 388 22.25 7.94 -0.93
CA GLY A 388 22.97 9.17 -1.26
C GLY A 388 23.17 9.45 -2.76
N LYS A 389 22.57 8.65 -3.65
CA LYS A 389 22.62 8.86 -5.11
C LYS A 389 21.26 9.34 -5.63
N ILE A 390 21.27 10.35 -6.51
CA ILE A 390 20.09 10.80 -7.23
C ILE A 390 19.65 9.70 -8.19
N LEU A 391 18.35 9.34 -8.12
CA LEU A 391 17.74 8.47 -9.10
C LEU A 391 17.19 9.34 -10.23
N ASN A 392 17.75 9.19 -11.43
CA ASN A 392 17.28 9.86 -12.64
C ASN A 392 16.40 8.87 -13.42
N ILE A 393 15.17 9.28 -13.74
CA ILE A 393 14.22 8.53 -14.54
C ILE A 393 13.80 9.38 -15.74
#